data_61788b9356af6b11223e2205b9fb14ef
#
_entry.id   61788b9356af6b11223e2205b9fb14ef
#
_cell.length_a   1.000
_cell.length_b   1.000
_cell.length_c   1.000
_cell.angle_alpha   90.00
_cell.angle_beta   90.00
_cell.angle_gamma   90.00
#
_symmetry.space_group_name_H-M   'P 1'
#
loop_
_entity.id
_entity.type
_entity.pdbx_description
1 polymer ?
#
loop_
_entity_poly.entity_id
_entity_poly.type
_entity_poly.pdbx_seq_one_letter_code
_entity_poly.pdbx_strand_id
1 'polypeptide(L)'
;MLRIYLLLCCSFFSFAAYADSNVWLLVDTAARKIEVKKGQMTLETLREIAIGRGGAGLKTHRGDNITPYGNYRIGWIGERSSFRKFFGLTYPSAEDAEKAFRKGIIDRLTYDRIVTAHQFNQIPPQNTPLGGQIGIHGLGSADLRIHQTFDWTHGCIALTNTQIDHLSQLVDTGTVVKIK
;
A
#
# COMPACT_ATOMS: atom_id res chain seq x y z
N MET A 1 -58.19 -38.46 -23.25
CA MET A 1 -57.69 -37.68 -22.09
C MET A 1 -56.16 -37.73 -22.12
N LEU A 2 -55.52 -36.66 -22.60
CA LEU A 2 -54.06 -36.59 -22.75
C LEU A 2 -53.53 -35.78 -21.53
N ARG A 3 -52.76 -36.42 -20.67
CA ARG A 3 -52.12 -35.76 -19.50
C ARG A 3 -50.75 -35.23 -19.92
N ILE A 4 -50.64 -33.92 -20.03
CA ILE A 4 -49.37 -33.21 -20.24
C ILE A 4 -48.68 -33.07 -18.89
N TYR A 5 -47.52 -33.71 -18.73
CA TYR A 5 -46.61 -33.50 -17.57
C TYR A 5 -45.67 -32.31 -17.89
N LEU A 6 -45.85 -31.22 -17.20
CA LEU A 6 -44.98 -30.05 -17.28
C LEU A 6 -43.75 -30.32 -16.40
N LEU A 7 -42.61 -30.58 -17.03
CA LEU A 7 -41.31 -30.72 -16.38
C LEU A 7 -40.79 -29.33 -16.04
N LEU A 8 -40.82 -28.96 -14.76
CA LEU A 8 -40.23 -27.72 -14.27
C LEU A 8 -38.73 -27.92 -14.15
N CYS A 9 -37.95 -27.39 -15.12
CA CYS A 9 -36.49 -27.43 -15.10
C CYS A 9 -35.97 -26.30 -14.19
N CYS A 10 -35.68 -26.62 -12.91
CA CYS A 10 -35.02 -25.70 -12.01
C CYS A 10 -33.54 -25.54 -12.40
N SER A 11 -33.23 -24.51 -13.13
CA SER A 11 -31.84 -24.13 -13.42
C SER A 11 -31.21 -23.53 -12.16
N PHE A 12 -30.38 -24.31 -11.46
CA PHE A 12 -29.52 -23.81 -10.39
C PHE A 12 -28.43 -22.95 -11.03
N PHE A 13 -28.60 -21.64 -11.00
CA PHE A 13 -27.50 -20.71 -11.26
C PHE A 13 -26.55 -20.78 -10.06
N SER A 14 -25.48 -21.56 -10.19
CA SER A 14 -24.34 -21.47 -9.27
C SER A 14 -23.65 -20.14 -9.51
N PHE A 15 -23.88 -19.18 -8.64
CA PHE A 15 -23.02 -18.02 -8.53
C PHE A 15 -21.64 -18.50 -8.05
N ALA A 16 -20.73 -18.72 -8.99
CA ALA A 16 -19.31 -18.82 -8.67
C ALA A 16 -18.90 -17.47 -8.08
N ALA A 17 -18.72 -17.40 -6.75
CA ALA A 17 -18.05 -16.28 -6.13
C ALA A 17 -16.64 -16.22 -6.74
N TYR A 18 -16.41 -15.25 -7.61
CA TYR A 18 -15.06 -14.90 -8.07
C TYR A 18 -14.30 -14.47 -6.82
N ALA A 19 -13.59 -15.41 -6.22
CA ALA A 19 -12.63 -15.08 -5.17
C ALA A 19 -11.59 -14.16 -5.82
N ASP A 20 -11.54 -12.91 -5.35
CA ASP A 20 -10.53 -11.95 -5.77
C ASP A 20 -9.16 -12.61 -5.56
N SER A 21 -8.52 -13.01 -6.67
CA SER A 21 -7.30 -13.83 -6.65
C SER A 21 -6.06 -13.00 -6.32
N ASN A 22 -6.23 -11.68 -6.15
CA ASN A 22 -5.14 -10.77 -5.99
C ASN A 22 -4.66 -10.71 -4.54
N VAL A 23 -3.36 -10.84 -4.39
CA VAL A 23 -2.66 -10.55 -3.12
C VAL A 23 -2.72 -9.06 -2.83
N TRP A 24 -2.90 -8.70 -1.56
CA TRP A 24 -2.81 -7.34 -1.06
C TRP A 24 -2.12 -7.29 0.30
N LEU A 25 -1.62 -6.12 0.68
CA LEU A 25 -0.86 -5.93 1.91
C LEU A 25 -1.67 -5.10 2.91
N LEU A 26 -1.72 -5.58 4.15
CA LEU A 26 -2.19 -4.82 5.30
C LEU A 26 -0.98 -4.47 6.18
N VAL A 27 -0.62 -3.21 6.21
CA VAL A 27 0.38 -2.66 7.12
C VAL A 27 -0.32 -2.20 8.39
N ASP A 28 -0.13 -2.95 9.47
CA ASP A 28 -0.58 -2.59 10.82
C ASP A 28 0.60 -1.95 11.56
N THR A 29 0.61 -0.62 11.60
CA THR A 29 1.71 0.15 12.16
C THR A 29 1.78 0.03 13.68
N ALA A 30 0.64 -0.08 14.36
CA ALA A 30 0.56 -0.27 15.80
C ALA A 30 1.07 -1.65 16.22
N ALA A 31 0.73 -2.69 15.44
CA ALA A 31 1.20 -4.05 15.68
C ALA A 31 2.59 -4.33 15.05
N ARG A 32 3.20 -3.35 14.39
CA ARG A 32 4.52 -3.43 13.72
C ARG A 32 4.65 -4.65 12.81
N LYS A 33 3.66 -4.83 11.91
CA LYS A 33 3.61 -5.98 10.99
C LYS A 33 3.02 -5.62 9.64
N ILE A 34 3.37 -6.42 8.63
CA ILE A 34 2.68 -6.49 7.34
C ILE A 34 2.04 -7.87 7.23
N GLU A 35 0.75 -7.91 6.95
CA GLU A 35 0.05 -9.13 6.56
C GLU A 35 -0.06 -9.18 5.04
N VAL A 36 0.41 -10.26 4.45
CA VAL A 36 0.17 -10.61 3.05
C VAL A 36 -1.15 -11.36 3.00
N LYS A 37 -2.12 -10.81 2.31
CA LYS A 37 -3.49 -11.30 2.29
C LYS A 37 -3.94 -11.70 0.89
N LYS A 38 -4.82 -12.72 0.84
CA LYS A 38 -5.58 -13.10 -0.36
C LYS A 38 -7.07 -13.12 0.00
N GLY A 39 -7.84 -12.17 -0.53
CA GLY A 39 -9.18 -11.92 -0.03
C GLY A 39 -9.15 -11.59 1.47
N GLN A 40 -9.87 -12.35 2.29
CA GLN A 40 -9.87 -12.18 3.76
C GLN A 40 -8.81 -13.02 4.48
N MET A 41 -8.21 -13.99 3.80
CA MET A 41 -7.23 -14.89 4.39
C MET A 41 -5.86 -14.22 4.50
N THR A 42 -5.18 -14.37 5.64
CA THR A 42 -3.78 -14.01 5.80
C THR A 42 -2.91 -15.19 5.40
N LEU A 43 -2.11 -15.00 4.35
CA LEU A 43 -1.16 -16.01 3.86
C LEU A 43 0.09 -16.02 4.71
N GLU A 44 0.56 -14.82 5.09
CA GLU A 44 1.81 -14.63 5.80
C GLU A 44 1.79 -13.33 6.62
N THR A 45 2.63 -13.28 7.65
CA THR A 45 2.82 -12.09 8.49
C THR A 45 4.32 -11.80 8.65
N LEU A 46 4.75 -10.65 8.14
CA LEU A 46 6.08 -10.10 8.35
C LEU A 46 6.06 -9.18 9.57
N ARG A 47 6.85 -9.48 10.57
CA ARG A 47 6.89 -8.76 11.86
C ARG A 47 8.12 -7.89 11.99
N GLU A 48 8.14 -7.06 13.03
CA GLU A 48 9.27 -6.18 13.37
C GLU A 48 9.58 -5.17 12.26
N ILE A 49 8.54 -4.60 11.65
CA ILE A 49 8.72 -3.50 10.69
C ILE A 49 9.11 -2.24 11.45
N ALA A 50 9.91 -1.37 10.81
CA ALA A 50 10.10 0.00 11.26
C ALA A 50 9.37 0.97 10.34
N ILE A 51 8.87 2.06 10.90
CA ILE A 51 8.09 3.07 10.20
C ILE A 51 8.77 4.45 10.29
N GLY A 52 8.07 5.49 9.90
CA GLY A 52 8.54 6.86 10.05
C GLY A 52 8.87 7.21 11.50
N ARG A 53 9.99 7.88 11.75
CA ARG A 53 10.38 8.31 13.11
C ARG A 53 9.41 9.32 13.73
N GLY A 54 8.51 9.91 12.95
CA GLY A 54 7.38 10.71 13.42
C GLY A 54 6.12 9.86 13.74
N GLY A 55 6.23 8.52 13.66
CA GLY A 55 5.10 7.60 13.84
C GLY A 55 4.30 7.39 12.54
N ALA A 56 3.03 6.98 12.71
CA ALA A 56 2.10 6.80 11.61
C ALA A 56 0.83 7.62 11.83
N GLY A 57 0.21 8.08 10.73
CA GLY A 57 -0.98 8.92 10.83
C GLY A 57 -1.25 9.75 9.59
N LEU A 58 -1.94 10.86 9.79
CA LEU A 58 -2.18 11.84 8.73
C LEU A 58 -0.90 12.64 8.45
N LYS A 59 -0.29 12.35 7.32
CA LYS A 59 0.87 13.09 6.83
C LYS A 59 0.45 14.48 6.33
N THR A 60 1.10 15.53 6.81
CA THR A 60 0.71 16.93 6.53
C THR A 60 1.72 17.69 5.68
N HIS A 61 3.00 17.32 5.72
CA HIS A 61 4.01 17.97 4.90
C HIS A 61 5.24 17.09 4.69
N ARG A 62 6.04 17.45 3.71
CA ARG A 62 7.36 16.84 3.50
C ARG A 62 8.23 17.08 4.73
N GLY A 63 8.86 16.03 5.23
CA GLY A 63 9.79 16.11 6.37
C GLY A 63 9.12 15.92 7.75
N ASP A 64 7.81 15.71 7.83
CA ASP A 64 7.14 15.35 9.08
C ASP A 64 7.51 13.94 9.59
N ASN A 65 8.15 13.15 8.71
CA ASN A 65 8.60 11.78 8.97
C ASN A 65 7.47 10.81 9.38
N ILE A 66 6.23 11.12 9.02
CA ILE A 66 5.06 10.29 9.31
C ILE A 66 4.86 9.27 8.19
N THR A 67 4.62 8.01 8.56
CA THR A 67 4.10 6.99 7.64
C THR A 67 2.61 7.23 7.44
N PRO A 68 2.15 7.51 6.21
CA PRO A 68 0.77 7.93 5.98
C PRO A 68 -0.21 6.77 6.10
N TYR A 69 -1.29 6.95 6.86
CA TYR A 69 -2.46 6.07 6.80
C TYR A 69 -3.19 6.26 5.47
N GLY A 70 -3.68 5.17 4.91
CA GLY A 70 -4.44 5.24 3.67
C GLY A 70 -4.43 3.95 2.87
N ASN A 71 -5.01 4.05 1.67
CA ASN A 71 -5.02 2.98 0.68
C ASN A 71 -4.19 3.42 -0.52
N TYR A 72 -3.18 2.63 -0.82
CA TYR A 72 -2.22 2.88 -1.88
C TYR A 72 -2.09 1.65 -2.76
N ARG A 73 -1.25 1.76 -3.80
CA ARG A 73 -0.79 0.63 -4.60
C ARG A 73 0.74 0.70 -4.70
N ILE A 74 1.37 -0.41 -4.96
CA ILE A 74 2.75 -0.41 -5.43
C ILE A 74 2.73 0.21 -6.83
N GLY A 75 3.32 1.38 -6.98
CA GLY A 75 3.38 2.13 -8.24
C GLY A 75 4.61 1.76 -9.08
N TRP A 76 5.73 1.45 -8.42
CA TRP A 76 6.97 1.02 -9.08
C TRP A 76 7.83 0.17 -8.16
N ILE A 77 8.71 -0.62 -8.76
CA ILE A 77 9.67 -1.48 -8.06
C ILE A 77 11.09 -1.06 -8.47
N GLY A 78 11.90 -0.69 -7.48
CA GLY A 78 13.32 -0.41 -7.62
C GLY A 78 14.15 -1.60 -7.17
N GLU A 79 14.67 -2.38 -8.13
CA GLU A 79 15.47 -3.59 -7.86
C GLU A 79 16.88 -3.27 -7.36
N ARG A 80 17.41 -2.09 -7.70
CA ARG A 80 18.76 -1.64 -7.31
C ARG A 80 18.64 -0.37 -6.48
N SER A 81 18.29 -0.53 -5.22
CA SER A 81 18.16 0.53 -4.25
C SER A 81 19.28 0.43 -3.22
N SER A 82 19.70 1.55 -2.62
CA SER A 82 20.56 1.55 -1.42
C SER A 82 19.91 0.79 -0.26
N PHE A 83 18.60 0.59 -0.32
CA PHE A 83 17.79 -0.18 0.61
C PHE A 83 17.54 -1.63 0.14
N ARG A 84 18.37 -2.18 -0.74
CA ARG A 84 18.26 -3.48 -1.42
C ARG A 84 17.15 -3.50 -2.47
N LYS A 85 15.88 -3.48 -2.08
CA LYS A 85 14.69 -3.32 -2.93
C LYS A 85 13.81 -2.20 -2.38
N PHE A 86 13.07 -1.55 -3.27
CA PHE A 86 12.15 -0.46 -2.91
C PHE A 86 10.84 -0.60 -3.69
N PHE A 87 9.73 -0.76 -2.98
CA PHE A 87 8.39 -0.79 -3.55
C PHE A 87 7.74 0.55 -3.30
N GLY A 88 7.80 1.45 -4.27
CA GLY A 88 7.24 2.79 -4.17
C GLY A 88 5.72 2.78 -4.21
N LEU A 89 5.09 3.49 -3.28
CA LEU A 89 3.64 3.57 -3.18
C LEU A 89 3.09 4.77 -3.98
N THR A 90 1.85 4.64 -4.43
CA THR A 90 1.10 5.72 -5.11
C THR A 90 0.65 6.82 -4.14
N TYR A 91 1.52 7.20 -3.19
CA TYR A 91 1.35 8.35 -2.30
C TYR A 91 1.83 9.63 -3.03
N PRO A 92 1.15 10.81 -2.87
CA PRO A 92 -0.10 11.03 -2.15
C PRO A 92 -1.31 10.45 -2.89
N SER A 93 -2.30 9.94 -2.14
CA SER A 93 -3.58 9.52 -2.71
C SER A 93 -4.46 10.74 -3.07
N ALA A 94 -5.55 10.51 -3.81
CA ALA A 94 -6.54 11.56 -4.07
C ALA A 94 -7.18 12.07 -2.77
N GLU A 95 -7.36 11.18 -1.77
CA GLU A 95 -7.88 11.54 -0.45
C GLU A 95 -6.88 12.40 0.35
N ASP A 96 -5.58 12.09 0.28
CA ASP A 96 -4.53 12.93 0.88
C ASP A 96 -4.52 14.31 0.26
N ALA A 97 -4.61 14.39 -1.08
CA ALA A 97 -4.66 15.63 -1.83
C ALA A 97 -5.88 16.48 -1.47
N GLU A 98 -7.07 15.86 -1.37
CA GLU A 98 -8.31 16.54 -0.98
C GLU A 98 -8.19 17.16 0.42
N LYS A 99 -7.71 16.38 1.40
CA LYS A 99 -7.49 16.86 2.77
C LYS A 99 -6.50 18.01 2.83
N ALA A 100 -5.43 17.91 2.06
CA ALA A 100 -4.37 18.92 2.01
C ALA A 100 -4.83 20.20 1.32
N PHE A 101 -5.57 20.09 0.22
CA PHE A 101 -6.11 21.23 -0.49
C PHE A 101 -7.09 22.02 0.39
N ARG A 102 -8.02 21.33 1.06
CA ARG A 102 -8.96 21.97 2.01
C ARG A 102 -8.27 22.70 3.16
N LYS A 103 -7.08 22.24 3.56
CA LYS A 103 -6.27 22.88 4.60
C LYS A 103 -5.30 23.95 4.07
N GLY A 104 -5.30 24.22 2.76
CA GLY A 104 -4.37 25.17 2.13
C GLY A 104 -2.90 24.73 2.15
N ILE A 105 -2.63 23.44 2.34
CA ILE A 105 -1.26 22.87 2.35
C ILE A 105 -0.71 22.76 0.93
N ILE A 106 -1.57 22.44 -0.05
CA ILE A 106 -1.25 22.39 -1.47
C ILE A 106 -2.17 23.35 -2.24
N ASP A 107 -1.66 23.86 -3.35
CA ASP A 107 -2.43 24.69 -4.27
C ASP A 107 -3.33 23.84 -5.20
N ARG A 108 -4.20 24.51 -5.93
CA ARG A 108 -5.14 23.87 -6.85
C ARG A 108 -4.42 23.08 -7.95
N LEU A 109 -3.33 23.59 -8.47
CA LEU A 109 -2.57 22.93 -9.53
C LEU A 109 -1.98 21.59 -9.04
N THR A 110 -1.40 21.59 -7.84
CA THR A 110 -0.85 20.37 -7.22
C THR A 110 -1.97 19.35 -6.95
N TYR A 111 -3.12 19.80 -6.44
CA TYR A 111 -4.29 18.96 -6.22
C TYR A 111 -4.75 18.31 -7.53
N ASP A 112 -4.98 19.09 -8.59
CA ASP A 112 -5.46 18.59 -9.87
C ASP A 112 -4.48 17.57 -10.48
N ARG A 113 -3.18 17.81 -10.38
CA ARG A 113 -2.15 16.87 -10.87
C ARG A 113 -2.16 15.54 -10.14
N ILE A 114 -2.35 15.54 -8.82
CA ILE A 114 -2.43 14.30 -8.03
C ILE A 114 -3.70 13.53 -8.41
N VAL A 115 -4.86 14.20 -8.40
CA VAL A 115 -6.15 13.56 -8.70
C VAL A 115 -6.16 13.00 -10.12
N THR A 116 -5.68 13.76 -11.11
CA THR A 116 -5.60 13.32 -12.50
C THR A 116 -4.72 12.07 -12.63
N ALA A 117 -3.56 12.04 -11.95
CA ALA A 117 -2.70 10.86 -11.99
C ALA A 117 -3.44 9.60 -11.50
N HIS A 118 -4.21 9.69 -10.41
CA HIS A 118 -5.01 8.57 -9.91
C HIS A 118 -6.16 8.18 -10.86
N GLN A 119 -6.82 9.15 -11.50
CA GLN A 119 -7.89 8.87 -12.48
C GLN A 119 -7.37 8.06 -13.68
N PHE A 120 -6.13 8.29 -14.09
CA PHE A 120 -5.49 7.58 -15.20
C PHE A 120 -4.58 6.42 -14.76
N ASN A 121 -4.68 5.98 -13.48
CA ASN A 121 -3.83 4.92 -12.92
C ASN A 121 -2.31 5.19 -13.07
N GLN A 122 -1.91 6.44 -13.03
CA GLN A 122 -0.52 6.88 -13.10
C GLN A 122 0.04 7.11 -11.70
N ILE A 123 1.39 7.16 -11.61
CA ILE A 123 2.08 7.53 -10.37
C ILE A 123 1.87 9.04 -10.14
N PRO A 124 1.34 9.44 -8.97
CA PRO A 124 1.16 10.86 -8.66
C PRO A 124 2.52 11.57 -8.53
N PRO A 125 2.56 12.91 -8.65
CA PRO A 125 3.78 13.68 -8.46
C PRO A 125 4.46 13.36 -7.12
N GLN A 126 5.75 12.96 -7.18
CA GLN A 126 6.53 12.54 -6.01
C GLN A 126 7.30 13.68 -5.35
N ASN A 127 7.18 14.89 -5.87
CA ASN A 127 7.82 16.11 -5.35
C ASN A 127 6.75 17.16 -5.05
N THR A 128 5.96 16.94 -4.00
CA THR A 128 4.88 17.83 -3.58
C THR A 128 5.16 18.42 -2.19
N PRO A 129 4.44 19.47 -1.75
CA PRO A 129 4.49 19.93 -0.37
C PRO A 129 4.13 18.83 0.65
N LEU A 130 3.29 17.84 0.27
CA LEU A 130 3.00 16.66 1.09
C LEU A 130 4.17 15.66 1.14
N GLY A 131 5.17 15.83 0.31
CA GLY A 131 6.23 14.87 0.09
C GLY A 131 5.94 13.94 -1.09
N GLY A 132 6.47 12.75 -1.03
CA GLY A 132 6.44 11.67 -1.99
C GLY A 132 7.49 10.63 -1.61
N GLN A 133 7.81 9.70 -2.52
CA GLN A 133 8.83 8.65 -2.30
C GLN A 133 8.56 7.78 -1.06
N ILE A 134 7.29 7.62 -0.69
CA ILE A 134 6.89 6.68 0.35
C ILE A 134 6.86 5.29 -0.26
N GLY A 135 7.42 4.32 0.48
CA GLY A 135 7.52 2.94 -0.01
C GLY A 135 7.75 1.92 1.08
N ILE A 136 7.79 0.65 0.68
CA ILE A 136 8.23 -0.48 1.50
C ILE A 136 9.61 -0.88 0.98
N HIS A 137 10.60 -1.04 1.86
CA HIS A 137 11.96 -1.32 1.45
C HIS A 137 12.73 -2.17 2.47
N GLY A 138 13.85 -2.73 2.04
CA GLY A 138 14.76 -3.44 2.94
C GLY A 138 15.66 -2.50 3.74
N LEU A 139 16.48 -3.05 4.59
CA LEU A 139 17.49 -2.32 5.37
C LEU A 139 18.62 -1.77 4.49
N GLY A 140 18.96 -2.48 3.41
CA GLY A 140 20.23 -2.24 2.72
C GLY A 140 21.41 -2.55 3.63
N SER A 141 22.23 -1.53 3.90
CA SER A 141 23.39 -1.61 4.82
C SER A 141 23.10 -1.04 6.23
N ALA A 142 21.86 -0.67 6.55
CA ALA A 142 21.51 -0.14 7.86
C ALA A 142 21.65 -1.20 8.99
N ASP A 143 21.92 -0.74 10.21
CA ASP A 143 22.11 -1.63 11.36
C ASP A 143 20.77 -2.28 11.78
N LEU A 144 20.76 -3.61 11.83
CA LEU A 144 19.60 -4.40 12.23
C LEU A 144 19.13 -4.08 13.66
N ARG A 145 20.04 -3.76 14.58
CA ARG A 145 19.69 -3.40 15.98
C ARG A 145 18.90 -2.09 16.02
N ILE A 146 19.28 -1.11 15.20
CA ILE A 146 18.52 0.14 15.07
C ILE A 146 17.12 -0.16 14.56
N HIS A 147 17.00 -1.00 13.54
CA HIS A 147 15.71 -1.40 12.96
C HIS A 147 14.78 -2.07 13.99
N GLN A 148 15.32 -2.95 14.82
CA GLN A 148 14.54 -3.66 15.83
C GLN A 148 14.13 -2.79 17.02
N THR A 149 14.86 -1.68 17.26
CA THR A 149 14.68 -0.84 18.46
C THR A 149 13.90 0.44 18.17
N PHE A 150 14.10 1.04 17.00
CA PHE A 150 13.58 2.37 16.69
C PHE A 150 12.83 2.43 15.36
N ASP A 151 11.86 3.31 15.29
CA ASP A 151 11.30 3.80 14.04
C ASP A 151 12.26 4.86 13.48
N TRP A 152 12.86 4.60 12.34
CA TRP A 152 14.01 5.37 11.84
C TRP A 152 13.82 5.99 10.46
N THR A 153 12.74 5.64 9.75
CA THR A 153 12.54 6.10 8.37
C THR A 153 12.01 7.54 8.30
N HIS A 154 11.96 8.09 7.11
CA HIS A 154 11.34 9.39 6.85
C HIS A 154 9.86 9.28 6.42
N GLY A 155 9.23 8.14 6.74
CA GLY A 155 7.83 7.85 6.43
C GLY A 155 7.63 6.56 5.63
N CYS A 156 8.68 5.92 5.15
CA CYS A 156 8.63 4.58 4.55
C CYS A 156 8.38 3.50 5.60
N ILE A 157 8.08 2.30 5.12
CA ILE A 157 8.00 1.07 5.91
C ILE A 157 9.25 0.26 5.61
N ALA A 158 10.08 0.00 6.62
CA ALA A 158 11.29 -0.79 6.48
C ALA A 158 11.06 -2.23 6.93
N LEU A 159 11.65 -3.15 6.18
CA LEU A 159 11.74 -4.59 6.43
C LEU A 159 13.20 -5.00 6.53
N THR A 160 13.50 -6.17 7.07
CA THR A 160 14.82 -6.77 6.90
C THR A 160 15.09 -7.10 5.43
N ASN A 161 16.36 -7.26 5.06
CA ASN A 161 16.72 -7.62 3.68
C ASN A 161 16.11 -8.97 3.26
N THR A 162 16.07 -9.94 4.15
CA THR A 162 15.43 -11.24 3.90
C THR A 162 13.93 -11.10 3.67
N GLN A 163 13.26 -10.29 4.49
CA GLN A 163 11.81 -10.07 4.36
C GLN A 163 11.45 -9.35 3.06
N ILE A 164 12.21 -8.32 2.65
CA ILE A 164 11.91 -7.61 1.39
C ILE A 164 12.18 -8.47 0.17
N ASP A 165 13.19 -9.33 0.20
CA ASP A 165 13.47 -10.29 -0.88
C ASP A 165 12.35 -11.32 -1.00
N HIS A 166 11.86 -11.82 0.14
CA HIS A 166 10.75 -12.74 0.16
C HIS A 166 9.45 -12.07 -0.31
N LEU A 167 9.12 -10.89 0.21
CA LEU A 167 7.95 -10.14 -0.21
C LEU A 167 7.94 -9.84 -1.71
N SER A 168 9.11 -9.65 -2.32
CA SER A 168 9.24 -9.41 -3.76
C SER A 168 8.80 -10.58 -4.65
N GLN A 169 8.63 -11.77 -4.08
CA GLN A 169 8.12 -12.95 -4.81
C GLN A 169 6.59 -13.04 -4.75
N LEU A 170 5.95 -12.23 -3.91
CA LEU A 170 4.52 -12.29 -3.63
C LEU A 170 3.74 -11.09 -4.17
N VAL A 171 4.44 -10.00 -4.52
CA VAL A 171 3.82 -8.73 -4.91
C VAL A 171 4.39 -8.17 -6.20
N ASP A 172 3.57 -7.42 -6.92
CA ASP A 172 3.91 -6.73 -8.15
C ASP A 172 3.40 -5.28 -8.14
N THR A 173 3.77 -4.54 -9.17
CA THR A 173 3.16 -3.24 -9.48
C THR A 173 1.64 -3.39 -9.58
N GLY A 174 0.89 -2.51 -8.92
CA GLY A 174 -0.56 -2.58 -8.82
C GLY A 174 -1.06 -3.26 -7.55
N THR A 175 -0.22 -4.04 -6.82
CA THR A 175 -0.60 -4.64 -5.54
C THR A 175 -1.14 -3.58 -4.58
N VAL A 176 -2.33 -3.81 -4.02
CA VAL A 176 -2.97 -2.90 -3.06
C VAL A 176 -2.24 -2.97 -1.71
N VAL A 177 -2.02 -1.80 -1.11
CA VAL A 177 -1.37 -1.63 0.19
C VAL A 177 -2.26 -0.75 1.07
N LYS A 178 -2.81 -1.31 2.12
CA LYS A 178 -3.57 -0.58 3.13
C LYS A 178 -2.69 -0.36 4.36
N ILE A 179 -2.55 0.90 4.79
CA ILE A 179 -1.79 1.30 5.98
C ILE A 179 -2.75 1.85 7.03
N LYS A 180 -2.72 1.29 8.25
CA LYS A 180 -3.53 1.70 9.41
C LYS A 180 -2.70 1.74 10.69
#